data_4cb93dabbcd2d2f77bc8e3949e9765da
#
_entry.id   4cb93dabbcd2d2f77bc8e3949e9765da
#
_cell.length_a   1.000
_cell.length_b   1.000
_cell.length_c   1.000
_cell.angle_alpha   90.00
_cell.angle_beta   90.00
_cell.angle_gamma   90.00
#
_symmetry.space_group_name_H-M   'P 1'
#
loop_
_entity.id
_entity.type
_entity.pdbx_description
1 polymer ?
#
loop_
_entity_poly.entity_id
_entity_poly.type
_entity_poly.pdbx_seq_one_letter_code
_entity_poly.pdbx_strand_id
1 'polypeptide(L)'
;MTNNIMLGGVYILMAMMLVLGSLMARREPAAKMVTLALAWIAIFGAGFVLFTFRDGLNYVFQRLRAEAVGAPVAEGKEIRIPMAIDGHFWVEGEVNGEPVKFLVDSGATMTTMGLESARRARIPVDAARSQLVRTGNGVVRVATGSADTLSIGSIERRDVSVHVAKEEFNVLGMNFLSSLTRWGVEGRWLVLVP
;
A
#
# COMPACT_ATOMS: atom_id res chain seq x y z
N MET A 1 -6.92 4.28 -29.53
CA MET A 1 -7.81 3.86 -28.44
C MET A 1 -9.24 3.60 -28.88
N THR A 2 -9.76 4.22 -29.93
CA THR A 2 -11.14 4.08 -30.43
C THR A 2 -11.47 2.70 -31.02
N ASN A 3 -10.51 2.02 -31.67
CA ASN A 3 -10.73 0.73 -32.32
C ASN A 3 -11.07 -0.42 -31.34
N ASN A 4 -10.50 -0.42 -30.14
CA ASN A 4 -10.74 -1.48 -29.16
C ASN A 4 -12.13 -1.39 -28.52
N ILE A 5 -12.66 -0.17 -28.41
CA ILE A 5 -14.03 0.06 -27.88
C ILE A 5 -15.06 -0.34 -28.93
N MET A 6 -14.82 -0.02 -30.19
CA MET A 6 -15.70 -0.44 -31.30
C MET A 6 -15.71 -1.97 -31.48
N LEU A 7 -14.55 -2.62 -31.42
CA LEU A 7 -14.46 -4.10 -31.47
C LEU A 7 -15.20 -4.75 -30.30
N GLY A 8 -15.03 -4.22 -29.07
CA GLY A 8 -15.76 -4.71 -27.90
C GLY A 8 -17.28 -4.56 -28.05
N GLY A 9 -17.75 -3.44 -28.60
CA GLY A 9 -19.17 -3.21 -28.90
C GLY A 9 -19.73 -4.20 -29.91
N VAL A 10 -18.98 -4.52 -30.98
CA VAL A 10 -19.37 -5.49 -32.00
C VAL A 10 -19.49 -6.91 -31.42
N TYR A 11 -18.55 -7.34 -30.57
CA TYR A 11 -18.62 -8.66 -29.90
C TYR A 11 -19.83 -8.77 -28.97
N ILE A 12 -20.17 -7.72 -28.22
CA ILE A 12 -21.36 -7.68 -27.35
C ILE A 12 -22.64 -7.77 -28.20
N LEU A 13 -22.73 -7.05 -29.32
CA LEU A 13 -23.85 -7.09 -30.25
C LEU A 13 -24.05 -8.49 -30.86
N MET A 14 -22.97 -9.13 -31.31
CA MET A 14 -23.00 -10.51 -31.84
C MET A 14 -23.45 -11.51 -30.75
N ALA A 15 -22.93 -11.41 -29.54
CA ALA A 15 -23.35 -12.27 -28.43
C ALA A 15 -24.84 -12.08 -28.10
N MET A 16 -25.35 -10.86 -28.08
CA MET A 16 -26.76 -10.56 -27.88
C MET A 16 -27.65 -11.13 -29.00
N MET A 17 -27.23 -11.03 -30.27
CA MET A 17 -27.98 -11.62 -31.40
C MET A 17 -28.06 -13.15 -31.30
N LEU A 18 -26.96 -13.82 -30.90
CA LEU A 18 -26.97 -15.27 -30.71
C LEU A 18 -27.89 -15.71 -29.58
N VAL A 19 -27.90 -14.98 -28.48
CA VAL A 19 -28.77 -15.26 -27.33
C VAL A 19 -30.23 -15.01 -27.70
N LEU A 20 -30.57 -13.90 -28.36
CA LEU A 20 -31.91 -13.59 -28.85
C LEU A 20 -32.41 -14.63 -29.88
N GLY A 21 -31.57 -15.02 -30.83
CA GLY A 21 -31.89 -16.06 -31.83
C GLY A 21 -32.16 -17.42 -31.18
N SER A 22 -31.40 -17.82 -30.18
CA SER A 22 -31.62 -19.04 -29.40
C SER A 22 -32.91 -19.00 -28.58
N LEU A 23 -33.27 -17.85 -28.02
CA LEU A 23 -34.52 -17.65 -27.27
C LEU A 23 -35.74 -17.70 -28.19
N MET A 24 -35.66 -17.12 -29.39
CA MET A 24 -36.78 -17.15 -30.37
C MET A 24 -37.02 -18.55 -30.96
N ALA A 25 -36.00 -19.41 -31.02
CA ALA A 25 -36.11 -20.79 -31.52
C ALA A 25 -36.84 -21.73 -30.54
N ARG A 26 -37.00 -21.35 -29.27
CA ARG A 26 -37.72 -22.16 -28.25
C ARG A 26 -39.12 -21.63 -28.09
N ARG A 27 -40.16 -22.52 -28.21
CA ARG A 27 -41.59 -22.20 -27.96
C ARG A 27 -41.85 -22.09 -26.42
N GLU A 28 -41.13 -21.21 -25.76
CA GLU A 28 -41.31 -20.98 -24.33
C GLU A 28 -42.34 -19.84 -24.09
N PRO A 29 -43.11 -19.85 -22.98
CA PRO A 29 -44.06 -18.78 -22.67
C PRO A 29 -43.32 -17.43 -22.56
N ALA A 30 -43.95 -16.38 -23.13
CA ALA A 30 -43.35 -15.05 -23.23
C ALA A 30 -42.81 -14.50 -21.88
N ALA A 31 -43.48 -14.81 -20.78
CA ALA A 31 -43.06 -14.41 -19.44
C ALA A 31 -41.70 -14.99 -19.07
N LYS A 32 -41.39 -16.27 -19.42
CA LYS A 32 -40.12 -16.92 -19.16
C LYS A 32 -39.00 -16.32 -20.03
N MET A 33 -39.34 -15.96 -21.27
CA MET A 33 -38.38 -15.29 -22.17
C MET A 33 -37.98 -13.90 -21.63
N VAL A 34 -38.95 -13.11 -21.13
CA VAL A 34 -38.69 -11.81 -20.52
C VAL A 34 -37.83 -11.95 -19.28
N THR A 35 -38.10 -12.91 -18.41
CA THR A 35 -37.31 -13.15 -17.20
C THR A 35 -35.86 -13.52 -17.54
N LEU A 36 -35.67 -14.40 -18.54
CA LEU A 36 -34.31 -14.78 -19.00
C LEU A 36 -33.59 -13.59 -19.65
N ALA A 37 -34.25 -12.79 -20.45
CA ALA A 37 -33.66 -11.59 -21.04
C ALA A 37 -33.23 -10.58 -19.97
N LEU A 38 -34.06 -10.33 -18.97
CA LEU A 38 -33.73 -9.45 -17.83
C LEU A 38 -32.55 -10.02 -17.00
N ALA A 39 -32.49 -11.33 -16.78
CA ALA A 39 -31.40 -11.98 -16.10
C ALA A 39 -30.06 -11.79 -16.86
N TRP A 40 -30.07 -11.96 -18.19
CA TRP A 40 -28.90 -11.73 -19.02
C TRP A 40 -28.48 -10.26 -19.05
N ILE A 41 -29.43 -9.33 -19.14
CA ILE A 41 -29.16 -7.88 -19.04
C ILE A 41 -28.50 -7.54 -17.70
N ALA A 42 -28.98 -8.12 -16.60
CA ALA A 42 -28.40 -7.91 -15.27
C ALA A 42 -26.96 -8.47 -15.17
N ILE A 43 -26.72 -9.68 -15.70
CA ILE A 43 -25.41 -10.32 -15.70
C ILE A 43 -24.41 -9.53 -16.56
N PHE A 44 -24.78 -9.17 -17.80
CA PHE A 44 -23.90 -8.39 -18.66
C PHE A 44 -23.72 -6.95 -18.16
N GLY A 45 -24.77 -6.34 -17.59
CA GLY A 45 -24.67 -5.03 -16.96
C GLY A 45 -23.73 -5.02 -15.76
N ALA A 46 -23.84 -6.01 -14.89
CA ALA A 46 -22.93 -6.18 -13.76
C ALA A 46 -21.48 -6.44 -14.23
N GLY A 47 -21.29 -7.31 -15.22
CA GLY A 47 -20.00 -7.58 -15.83
C GLY A 47 -19.38 -6.33 -16.48
N PHE A 48 -20.17 -5.54 -17.17
CA PHE A 48 -19.75 -4.28 -17.78
C PHE A 48 -19.33 -3.25 -16.72
N VAL A 49 -20.09 -3.09 -15.65
CA VAL A 49 -19.77 -2.22 -14.52
C VAL A 49 -18.46 -2.66 -13.87
N LEU A 50 -18.31 -3.95 -13.55
CA LEU A 50 -17.07 -4.51 -12.97
C LEU A 50 -15.88 -4.31 -13.91
N PHE A 51 -16.04 -4.51 -15.21
CA PHE A 51 -14.98 -4.31 -16.19
C PHE A 51 -14.60 -2.84 -16.34
N THR A 52 -15.59 -1.95 -16.40
CA THR A 52 -15.36 -0.49 -16.56
C THR A 52 -14.70 0.11 -15.33
N PHE A 53 -15.06 -0.37 -14.14
CA PHE A 53 -14.53 0.14 -12.87
C PHE A 53 -13.42 -0.74 -12.28
N ARG A 54 -12.91 -1.74 -13.01
CA ARG A 54 -11.85 -2.65 -12.52
C ARG A 54 -10.61 -1.92 -11.98
N ASP A 55 -10.20 -0.85 -12.66
CA ASP A 55 -9.03 -0.07 -12.26
C ASP A 55 -9.34 0.77 -11.02
N GLY A 56 -10.56 1.31 -10.93
CA GLY A 56 -11.08 1.97 -9.73
C GLY A 56 -11.29 1.03 -8.55
N LEU A 57 -11.80 -0.19 -8.80
CA LEU A 57 -11.97 -1.22 -7.77
C LEU A 57 -10.61 -1.69 -7.21
N ASN A 58 -9.60 -1.89 -8.07
CA ASN A 58 -8.24 -2.19 -7.61
C ASN A 58 -7.68 -1.06 -6.75
N TYR A 59 -7.91 0.20 -7.11
CA TYR A 59 -7.50 1.34 -6.31
C TYR A 59 -8.23 1.37 -4.95
N VAL A 60 -9.54 1.14 -4.92
CA VAL A 60 -10.33 1.06 -3.68
C VAL A 60 -9.89 -0.13 -2.81
N PHE A 61 -9.63 -1.30 -3.42
CA PHE A 61 -9.14 -2.48 -2.71
C PHE A 61 -7.73 -2.27 -2.14
N GLN A 62 -6.83 -1.67 -2.91
CA GLN A 62 -5.48 -1.30 -2.45
C GLN A 62 -5.57 -0.26 -1.32
N ARG A 63 -6.47 0.71 -1.44
CA ARG A 63 -6.71 1.72 -0.42
C ARG A 63 -7.26 1.12 0.89
N LEU A 64 -8.26 0.24 0.81
CA LEU A 64 -8.80 -0.46 1.97
C LEU A 64 -7.75 -1.35 2.64
N ARG A 65 -6.92 -2.03 1.85
CA ARG A 65 -5.81 -2.84 2.34
C ARG A 65 -4.71 -1.95 2.94
N ALA A 66 -4.38 -0.82 2.31
CA ALA A 66 -3.43 0.15 2.82
C ALA A 66 -3.90 0.78 4.13
N GLU A 67 -5.19 1.13 4.25
CA GLU A 67 -5.77 1.64 5.50
C GLU A 67 -5.79 0.57 6.62
N ALA A 68 -5.99 -0.70 6.28
CA ALA A 68 -6.02 -1.80 7.25
C ALA A 68 -4.61 -2.24 7.69
N VAL A 69 -3.61 -2.18 6.81
CA VAL A 69 -2.27 -2.76 7.01
C VAL A 69 -1.16 -1.70 6.98
N GLY A 70 -1.47 -0.45 6.57
CA GLY A 70 -0.46 0.61 6.41
C GLY A 70 0.48 0.36 5.23
N ALA A 71 0.04 -0.41 4.23
CA ALA A 71 0.87 -0.70 3.06
C ALA A 71 1.04 0.56 2.18
N PRO A 72 2.26 0.91 1.78
CA PRO A 72 2.51 2.06 0.92
C PRO A 72 1.94 1.83 -0.49
N VAL A 73 1.34 2.86 -1.06
CA VAL A 73 0.86 2.86 -2.45
C VAL A 73 1.89 3.58 -3.31
N ALA A 74 2.48 2.89 -4.28
CA ALA A 74 3.41 3.49 -5.23
C ALA A 74 2.64 4.21 -6.36
N GLU A 75 2.87 5.49 -6.54
CA GLU A 75 2.34 6.29 -7.64
C GLU A 75 3.52 6.89 -8.43
N GLY A 76 3.94 6.20 -9.49
CA GLY A 76 5.16 6.54 -10.21
C GLY A 76 6.42 6.33 -9.38
N LYS A 77 7.18 7.41 -9.12
CA LYS A 77 8.36 7.40 -8.23
C LYS A 77 8.01 7.80 -6.79
N GLU A 78 6.80 8.26 -6.54
CA GLU A 78 6.34 8.68 -5.23
C GLU A 78 5.74 7.50 -4.46
N ILE A 79 5.94 7.48 -3.15
CA ILE A 79 5.31 6.55 -2.23
C ILE A 79 4.32 7.32 -1.39
N ARG A 80 3.06 6.91 -1.39
CA ARG A 80 1.98 7.50 -0.62
C ARG A 80 1.55 6.55 0.49
N ILE A 81 1.61 7.01 1.72
CA ILE A 81 1.26 6.25 2.92
C ILE A 81 0.02 6.88 3.54
N PRO A 82 -1.10 6.14 3.66
CA PRO A 82 -2.33 6.68 4.24
C PRO A 82 -2.17 6.88 5.75
N MET A 83 -2.79 7.93 6.27
CA MET A 83 -2.94 8.13 7.71
C MET A 83 -3.83 7.01 8.29
N ALA A 84 -3.32 6.30 9.27
CA ALA A 84 -4.06 5.26 9.99
C ALA A 84 -5.19 5.86 10.86
N ILE A 85 -6.02 4.98 11.43
CA ILE A 85 -7.17 5.39 12.26
C ILE A 85 -6.71 6.10 13.53
N ASP A 86 -5.53 5.76 14.04
CA ASP A 86 -4.91 6.38 15.22
C ASP A 86 -4.30 7.76 14.96
N GLY A 87 -4.41 8.26 13.71
CA GLY A 87 -3.90 9.56 13.30
C GLY A 87 -2.41 9.57 12.96
N HIS A 88 -1.75 8.42 12.96
CA HIS A 88 -0.33 8.29 12.64
C HIS A 88 -0.10 7.72 11.24
N PHE A 89 1.13 7.85 10.76
CA PHE A 89 1.58 7.22 9.54
C PHE A 89 2.44 6.00 9.89
N TRP A 90 1.95 4.83 9.53
CA TRP A 90 2.64 3.56 9.67
C TRP A 90 3.10 3.07 8.32
N VAL A 91 4.34 2.61 8.24
CA VAL A 91 4.89 2.08 6.98
C VAL A 91 5.59 0.76 7.21
N GLU A 92 5.37 -0.17 6.32
CA GLU A 92 6.17 -1.39 6.22
C GLU A 92 7.39 -1.10 5.35
N GLY A 93 8.56 -1.42 5.87
CA GLY A 93 9.83 -1.35 5.18
C GLY A 93 10.64 -2.61 5.40
N GLU A 94 11.80 -2.66 4.80
CA GLU A 94 12.75 -3.76 5.01
C GLU A 94 14.08 -3.20 5.51
N VAL A 95 14.65 -3.86 6.52
CA VAL A 95 15.96 -3.55 7.07
C VAL A 95 16.84 -4.78 6.89
N ASN A 96 17.88 -4.69 6.06
CA ASN A 96 18.73 -5.83 5.70
C ASN A 96 17.93 -7.04 5.18
N GLY A 97 16.80 -6.77 4.45
CA GLY A 97 15.86 -7.78 3.94
C GLY A 97 14.86 -8.33 4.96
N GLU A 98 14.88 -7.86 6.21
CA GLU A 98 13.91 -8.24 7.23
C GLU A 98 12.76 -7.23 7.27
N PRO A 99 11.49 -7.66 7.16
CA PRO A 99 10.35 -6.76 7.20
C PRO A 99 10.17 -6.15 8.59
N VAL A 100 10.03 -4.83 8.63
CA VAL A 100 9.87 -4.05 9.85
C VAL A 100 8.78 -3.01 9.64
N LYS A 101 7.83 -2.95 10.57
CA LYS A 101 6.81 -1.89 10.59
C LYS A 101 7.30 -0.72 11.41
N PHE A 102 7.29 0.48 10.81
CA PHE A 102 7.74 1.73 11.42
C PHE A 102 6.59 2.70 11.64
N LEU A 103 6.61 3.40 12.75
CA LEU A 103 5.93 4.67 12.92
C LEU A 103 6.77 5.77 12.27
N VAL A 104 6.21 6.57 11.38
CA VAL A 104 6.91 7.71 10.80
C VAL A 104 6.80 8.90 11.78
N ASP A 105 7.94 9.38 12.26
CA ASP A 105 7.99 10.44 13.26
C ASP A 105 9.04 11.50 12.91
N SER A 106 8.57 12.67 12.47
CA SER A 106 9.42 13.82 12.18
C SER A 106 10.01 14.48 13.44
N GLY A 107 9.53 14.13 14.62
CA GLY A 107 10.10 14.55 15.91
C GLY A 107 11.30 13.71 16.34
N ALA A 108 11.48 12.53 15.76
CA ALA A 108 12.63 11.67 16.03
C ALA A 108 13.81 12.02 15.12
N THR A 109 14.93 12.41 15.68
CA THR A 109 16.15 12.73 14.90
C THR A 109 16.71 11.50 14.18
N MET A 110 16.67 10.33 14.84
CA MET A 110 17.24 9.09 14.36
C MET A 110 16.18 8.00 14.23
N THR A 111 16.29 7.21 13.18
CA THR A 111 15.54 5.96 13.06
C THR A 111 15.90 5.06 14.23
N THR A 112 14.88 4.57 14.93
CA THR A 112 15.05 3.74 16.14
C THR A 112 14.37 2.41 15.91
N MET A 113 15.00 1.33 16.31
CA MET A 113 14.47 -0.02 16.24
C MET A 113 14.44 -0.65 17.63
N GLY A 114 13.43 -1.45 17.87
CA GLY A 114 13.37 -2.34 19.02
C GLY A 114 14.47 -3.41 18.96
N LEU A 115 14.90 -3.90 20.11
CA LEU A 115 16.01 -4.84 20.21
C LEU A 115 15.76 -6.14 19.40
N GLU A 116 14.54 -6.67 19.45
CA GLU A 116 14.21 -7.91 18.71
C GLU A 116 14.13 -7.67 17.21
N SER A 117 13.58 -6.52 16.76
CA SER A 117 13.58 -6.11 15.35
C SER A 117 15.00 -5.93 14.84
N ALA A 118 15.88 -5.29 15.61
CA ALA A 118 17.29 -5.12 15.25
C ALA A 118 18.04 -6.45 15.16
N ARG A 119 17.75 -7.40 16.07
CA ARG A 119 18.34 -8.76 16.04
C ARG A 119 17.91 -9.54 14.80
N ARG A 120 16.60 -9.52 14.46
CA ARG A 120 16.10 -10.18 13.24
C ARG A 120 16.75 -9.59 11.99
N ALA A 121 16.85 -8.27 11.94
CA ALA A 121 17.53 -7.54 10.86
C ALA A 121 19.08 -7.67 10.90
N ARG A 122 19.63 -8.44 11.83
CA ARG A 122 21.07 -8.68 11.99
C ARG A 122 21.89 -7.38 12.09
N ILE A 123 21.33 -6.38 12.77
CA ILE A 123 22.05 -5.12 12.98
C ILE A 123 23.15 -5.35 14.02
N PRO A 124 24.42 -5.06 13.71
CA PRO A 124 25.48 -5.07 14.70
C PRO A 124 25.24 -3.94 15.70
N VAL A 125 25.00 -4.30 16.95
CA VAL A 125 24.75 -3.35 18.04
C VAL A 125 26.02 -3.16 18.84
N ASP A 126 26.56 -1.95 18.86
CA ASP A 126 27.68 -1.58 19.72
C ASP A 126 27.14 -1.10 21.08
N ALA A 127 27.08 -2.03 22.04
CA ALA A 127 26.63 -1.72 23.39
C ALA A 127 27.57 -0.75 24.13
N ALA A 128 28.84 -0.65 23.73
CA ALA A 128 29.80 0.31 24.29
C ALA A 128 29.48 1.75 23.86
N ARG A 129 28.80 1.93 22.73
CA ARG A 129 28.34 3.22 22.22
C ARG A 129 26.88 3.48 22.60
N SER A 130 26.52 3.26 23.85
CA SER A 130 25.19 3.60 24.32
C SER A 130 25.10 5.07 24.72
N GLN A 131 23.98 5.72 24.40
CA GLN A 131 23.71 7.12 24.74
C GLN A 131 22.33 7.28 25.36
N LEU A 132 22.15 8.37 26.09
CA LEU A 132 20.84 8.75 26.61
C LEU A 132 20.17 9.67 25.61
N VAL A 133 18.98 9.29 25.17
CA VAL A 133 18.15 10.07 24.24
C VAL A 133 16.88 10.52 24.96
N ARG A 134 16.56 11.80 24.83
CA ARG A 134 15.28 12.35 25.33
C ARG A 134 14.19 12.08 24.31
N THR A 135 13.15 11.42 24.75
CA THR A 135 11.93 11.14 23.97
C THR A 135 10.73 11.82 24.61
N GLY A 136 9.59 11.81 23.92
CA GLY A 136 8.32 12.30 24.51
C GLY A 136 7.91 11.58 25.79
N ASN A 137 8.34 10.32 25.97
CA ASN A 137 8.05 9.49 27.16
C ASN A 137 9.16 9.50 28.22
N GLY A 138 10.15 10.41 28.08
CA GLY A 138 11.26 10.51 29.04
C GLY A 138 12.61 10.23 28.41
N VAL A 139 13.60 9.92 29.26
CA VAL A 139 14.98 9.63 28.84
C VAL A 139 15.17 8.12 28.75
N VAL A 140 15.55 7.65 27.57
CA VAL A 140 15.81 6.24 27.29
C VAL A 140 17.29 6.04 26.91
N ARG A 141 17.84 4.89 27.28
CA ARG A 141 19.17 4.48 26.85
C ARG A 141 19.07 3.69 25.55
N VAL A 142 19.76 4.14 24.53
CA VAL A 142 19.83 3.46 23.22
C VAL A 142 21.26 3.09 22.89
N ALA A 143 21.46 1.98 22.23
CA ALA A 143 22.73 1.64 21.59
C ALA A 143 22.71 2.15 20.14
N THR A 144 23.89 2.30 19.53
CA THR A 144 24.00 2.68 18.12
C THR A 144 24.29 1.44 17.29
N GLY A 145 23.62 1.30 16.16
CA GLY A 145 23.86 0.29 15.15
C GLY A 145 23.87 0.90 13.75
N SER A 146 24.19 0.09 12.75
CA SER A 146 24.10 0.47 11.34
C SER A 146 23.37 -0.62 10.57
N ALA A 147 22.39 -0.22 9.78
CA ALA A 147 21.74 -1.08 8.80
C ALA A 147 22.47 -0.94 7.46
N ASP A 148 22.86 -2.05 6.85
CA ASP A 148 23.46 -2.03 5.51
C ASP A 148 22.48 -1.48 4.48
N THR A 149 21.19 -1.87 4.62
CA THR A 149 20.10 -1.36 3.79
C THR A 149 18.85 -1.09 4.62
N LEU A 150 18.16 0.01 4.30
CA LEU A 150 16.81 0.31 4.75
C LEU A 150 15.98 0.72 3.54
N SER A 151 14.90 0.00 3.26
CA SER A 151 14.04 0.29 2.13
C SER A 151 12.58 0.51 2.55
N ILE A 152 11.93 1.47 1.89
CA ILE A 152 10.50 1.74 1.98
C ILE A 152 9.94 1.69 0.57
N GLY A 153 9.25 0.63 0.22
CA GLY A 153 8.81 0.38 -1.16
C GLY A 153 9.99 0.40 -2.13
N SER A 154 10.00 1.33 -3.10
CA SER A 154 11.08 1.49 -4.09
C SER A 154 12.24 2.38 -3.61
N ILE A 155 12.14 3.00 -2.44
CA ILE A 155 13.18 3.87 -1.89
C ILE A 155 14.13 3.04 -1.05
N GLU A 156 15.40 2.93 -1.46
CA GLU A 156 16.47 2.25 -0.72
C GLU A 156 17.50 3.28 -0.25
N ARG A 157 17.98 3.10 0.99
CA ARG A 157 19.13 3.82 1.57
C ARG A 157 20.09 2.82 2.15
N ARG A 158 21.38 3.13 2.03
CA ARG A 158 22.48 2.26 2.51
C ARG A 158 23.20 2.92 3.68
N ASP A 159 23.87 2.10 4.48
CA ASP A 159 24.66 2.53 5.63
C ASP A 159 23.88 3.45 6.58
N VAL A 160 22.63 3.06 6.87
CA VAL A 160 21.73 3.87 7.69
C VAL A 160 22.04 3.65 9.17
N SER A 161 22.51 4.70 9.84
CA SER A 161 22.66 4.68 11.28
C SER A 161 21.32 4.57 11.98
N VAL A 162 21.22 3.67 12.96
CA VAL A 162 19.99 3.45 13.73
C VAL A 162 20.30 3.43 15.23
N HIS A 163 19.34 3.87 16.01
CA HIS A 163 19.32 3.61 17.45
C HIS A 163 18.61 2.28 17.71
N VAL A 164 19.12 1.52 18.69
CA VAL A 164 18.48 0.30 19.16
C VAL A 164 18.08 0.49 20.60
N ALA A 165 16.77 0.46 20.83
CA ALA A 165 16.15 0.60 22.14
C ALA A 165 15.77 -0.77 22.71
N LYS A 166 15.63 -0.85 24.04
CA LYS A 166 15.18 -2.08 24.71
C LYS A 166 13.72 -2.40 24.41
N GLU A 167 12.91 -1.35 24.32
CA GLU A 167 11.50 -1.40 24.02
C GLU A 167 11.28 -1.81 22.56
N GLU A 168 10.29 -2.66 22.32
CA GLU A 168 9.95 -3.11 20.97
C GLU A 168 9.07 -2.08 20.27
N PHE A 169 9.70 -1.03 19.78
CA PHE A 169 9.07 0.07 19.08
C PHE A 169 9.99 0.57 17.96
N ASN A 170 9.48 0.60 16.72
CA ASN A 170 10.27 0.99 15.57
C ASN A 170 9.78 2.35 15.04
N VAL A 171 10.69 3.32 14.93
CA VAL A 171 10.42 4.68 14.47
C VAL A 171 11.29 5.00 13.27
N LEU A 172 10.69 5.48 12.20
CA LEU A 172 11.39 6.03 11.05
C LEU A 172 11.61 7.53 11.28
N GLY A 173 12.85 7.90 11.54
CA GLY A 173 13.23 9.25 11.96
C GLY A 173 13.70 10.15 10.84
N MET A 174 14.10 11.37 11.22
CA MET A 174 14.55 12.42 10.32
C MET A 174 15.80 12.07 9.52
N ASN A 175 16.71 11.23 10.05
CA ASN A 175 17.88 10.80 9.30
C ASN A 175 17.51 10.04 8.00
N PHE A 176 16.39 9.32 7.96
CA PHE A 176 15.84 8.74 6.74
C PHE A 176 15.04 9.79 5.94
N LEU A 177 14.12 10.49 6.59
CA LEU A 177 13.22 11.43 5.90
C LEU A 177 13.98 12.56 5.19
N SER A 178 15.02 13.11 5.83
CA SER A 178 15.89 14.16 5.26
C SER A 178 16.79 13.66 4.13
N SER A 179 16.95 12.37 3.94
CA SER A 179 17.67 11.80 2.81
C SER A 179 16.86 11.78 1.51
N LEU A 180 15.57 12.08 1.60
CA LEU A 180 14.65 12.13 0.46
C LEU A 180 14.74 13.49 -0.24
N THR A 181 14.46 13.51 -1.54
CA THR A 181 14.36 14.77 -2.29
C THR A 181 13.21 15.64 -1.74
N ARG A 182 12.10 15.01 -1.37
CA ARG A 182 10.95 15.65 -0.75
C ARG A 182 10.16 14.64 0.08
N TRP A 183 9.63 15.10 1.19
CA TRP A 183 8.60 14.42 1.95
C TRP A 183 7.63 15.44 2.54
N GLY A 184 6.41 15.02 2.82
CA GLY A 184 5.41 15.91 3.43
C GLY A 184 4.04 15.27 3.51
N VAL A 185 3.12 15.95 4.21
CA VAL A 185 1.75 15.49 4.40
C VAL A 185 0.82 16.25 3.47
N GLU A 186 0.11 15.55 2.62
CA GLU A 186 -0.90 16.06 1.70
C GLU A 186 -2.28 15.51 2.10
N GLY A 187 -3.04 16.28 2.86
CA GLY A 187 -4.32 15.83 3.43
C GLY A 187 -4.13 14.67 4.41
N ARG A 188 -4.60 13.49 4.03
CA ARG A 188 -4.44 12.25 4.82
C ARG A 188 -3.35 11.31 4.31
N TRP A 189 -2.43 11.84 3.50
CA TRP A 189 -1.35 11.06 2.91
C TRP A 189 0.00 11.64 3.28
N LEU A 190 0.91 10.78 3.73
CA LEU A 190 2.32 11.09 3.76
C LEU A 190 2.91 10.72 2.40
N VAL A 191 3.56 11.68 1.77
CA VAL A 191 4.19 11.53 0.44
C VAL A 191 5.69 11.50 0.62
N LEU A 192 6.35 10.47 0.07
CA LEU A 192 7.80 10.32 0.05
C LEU A 192 8.28 10.31 -1.40
N VAL A 193 9.26 11.15 -1.71
CA VAL A 193 9.90 11.27 -3.05
C VAL A 193 11.38 10.94 -2.89
N PRO A 194 11.92 9.94 -3.64
CA PRO A 194 13.29 9.44 -3.51
C PRO A 194 14.38 10.50 -3.69
#